data_a4ccf97877f97cee6d5cb1a5778da97d
#
_entry.id   a4ccf97877f97cee6d5cb1a5778da97d
#
_cell.length_a   1.000
_cell.length_b   1.000
_cell.length_c   1.000
_cell.angle_alpha   90.00
_cell.angle_beta   90.00
_cell.angle_gamma   90.00
#
_symmetry.space_group_name_H-M   'P 1'
#
loop_
_entity.id
_entity.type
_entity.pdbx_description
1 polymer ?
#
loop_
_entity_poly.entity_id
_entity_poly.type
_entity_poly.pdbx_seq_one_letter_code
_entity_poly.pdbx_strand_id
1 'polypeptide(L)'
;MPPRARPLAGTVGAVTGPLRVERSPKRVRAYRGGALVVDSTAPRLVWERQYPTYYFPAADVRAELVPPGALRVADEPELAGLARVAWDAMDEWFEEDEPVYVHARDPYTRVDILASSRHVVVEVGGTRVAESRRPSVLFETGLPARFYLPRHDVRMDLLRPSRTTTMCPYKGTATYWHVVVDGVVHEDLVWCYRSPLPESQKIAGLVAFYPDRATLTVSTED
;
A
#
# COMPACT_ATOMS: atom_id res chain seq x y z
N MET A 1 -20.10 -6.98 -7.14
CA MET A 1 -18.65 -7.08 -7.12
C MET A 1 -18.10 -5.67 -6.91
N PRO A 2 -17.38 -5.34 -5.83
CA PRO A 2 -16.84 -4.00 -5.64
C PRO A 2 -15.73 -3.74 -6.68
N PRO A 3 -15.54 -2.50 -7.16
CA PRO A 3 -14.48 -2.18 -8.11
C PRO A 3 -13.11 -2.44 -7.51
N ARG A 4 -12.24 -3.13 -8.26
CA ARG A 4 -10.87 -3.45 -7.85
C ARG A 4 -10.08 -2.15 -7.67
N ALA A 5 -9.42 -2.00 -6.53
CA ALA A 5 -8.54 -0.88 -6.21
C ALA A 5 -7.36 -0.82 -7.20
N ARG A 6 -7.07 0.38 -7.73
CA ARG A 6 -5.85 0.62 -8.53
C ARG A 6 -4.64 0.78 -7.60
N PRO A 7 -3.49 0.17 -7.90
CA PRO A 7 -2.26 0.47 -7.18
C PRO A 7 -1.84 1.93 -7.41
N LEU A 8 -1.30 2.57 -6.39
CA LEU A 8 -0.68 3.89 -6.51
C LEU A 8 0.50 3.78 -7.49
N ALA A 9 0.38 4.44 -8.65
CA ALA A 9 1.41 4.44 -9.67
C ALA A 9 2.60 5.31 -9.22
N GLY A 10 3.58 4.68 -8.59
CA GLY A 10 4.94 5.19 -8.55
C GLY A 10 5.67 4.70 -9.80
N THR A 11 6.36 5.57 -10.51
CA THR A 11 7.18 5.24 -11.67
C THR A 11 8.32 4.31 -11.22
N VAL A 12 8.24 3.04 -11.63
CA VAL A 12 9.16 1.98 -11.21
C VAL A 12 10.31 1.89 -12.20
N GLY A 13 11.51 2.30 -11.76
CA GLY A 13 12.75 1.95 -12.43
C GLY A 13 13.02 0.43 -12.33
N ALA A 14 13.47 -0.19 -13.42
CA ALA A 14 13.94 -1.58 -13.40
C ALA A 14 15.16 -1.68 -12.47
N VAL A 15 15.17 -2.70 -11.59
CA VAL A 15 16.35 -3.02 -10.78
C VAL A 15 17.43 -3.57 -11.73
N THR A 16 18.49 -2.78 -11.97
CA THR A 16 19.67 -3.20 -12.71
C THR A 16 20.71 -3.74 -11.71
N GLY A 17 20.65 -5.02 -11.41
CA GLY A 17 21.58 -5.71 -10.48
C GLY A 17 21.26 -7.21 -10.42
N PRO A 18 22.11 -8.00 -9.74
CA PRO A 18 21.83 -9.42 -9.52
C PRO A 18 20.50 -9.59 -8.78
N LEU A 19 19.77 -10.63 -9.15
CA LEU A 19 18.48 -10.95 -8.56
C LEU A 19 18.64 -11.23 -7.06
N ARG A 20 17.97 -10.45 -6.22
CA ARG A 20 17.96 -10.69 -4.77
C ARG A 20 16.92 -11.75 -4.46
N VAL A 21 17.36 -12.85 -3.87
CA VAL A 21 16.52 -13.99 -3.50
C VAL A 21 16.75 -14.33 -2.03
N GLU A 22 15.69 -14.36 -1.24
CA GLU A 22 15.76 -14.68 0.19
C GLU A 22 14.71 -15.72 0.59
N ARG A 23 15.05 -16.54 1.59
CA ARG A 23 14.08 -17.43 2.23
C ARG A 23 13.13 -16.63 3.09
N SER A 24 11.82 -16.90 2.97
CA SER A 24 10.86 -16.45 3.97
C SER A 24 10.56 -17.60 4.94
N PRO A 25 10.58 -17.35 6.26
CA PRO A 25 10.19 -18.35 7.25
C PRO A 25 8.67 -18.51 7.38
N LYS A 26 7.91 -17.62 6.73
CA LYS A 26 6.44 -17.59 6.84
C LYS A 26 5.81 -18.68 5.98
N ARG A 27 4.72 -19.27 6.48
CA ARG A 27 3.81 -20.03 5.64
C ARG A 27 3.02 -19.07 4.75
N VAL A 28 2.98 -19.33 3.45
CA VAL A 28 2.22 -18.51 2.49
C VAL A 28 1.18 -19.40 1.82
N ARG A 29 -0.06 -18.92 1.81
CA ARG A 29 -1.18 -19.58 1.15
C ARG A 29 -1.86 -18.65 0.16
N ALA A 30 -2.37 -19.22 -0.92
CA ALA A 30 -3.20 -18.50 -1.88
C ALA A 30 -4.42 -19.33 -2.26
N TYR A 31 -5.54 -18.64 -2.44
CA TYR A 31 -6.83 -19.26 -2.76
C TYR A 31 -7.42 -18.65 -4.02
N ARG A 32 -8.15 -19.47 -4.76
CA ARG A 32 -8.92 -19.07 -5.93
C ARG A 32 -10.25 -19.84 -5.96
N GLY A 33 -11.38 -19.12 -6.02
CA GLY A 33 -12.71 -19.72 -5.96
C GLY A 33 -12.92 -20.58 -4.70
N GLY A 34 -12.30 -20.20 -3.58
CA GLY A 34 -12.30 -20.98 -2.33
C GLY A 34 -11.39 -22.21 -2.31
N ALA A 35 -10.74 -22.57 -3.44
CA ALA A 35 -9.79 -23.66 -3.50
C ALA A 35 -8.39 -23.18 -3.12
N LEU A 36 -7.69 -23.99 -2.31
CA LEU A 36 -6.30 -23.75 -1.93
C LEU A 36 -5.40 -24.07 -3.15
N VAL A 37 -4.72 -23.06 -3.70
CA VAL A 37 -3.86 -23.16 -4.88
C VAL A 37 -2.39 -23.27 -4.49
N VAL A 38 -1.98 -22.50 -3.48
CA VAL A 38 -0.62 -22.50 -2.93
C VAL A 38 -0.68 -22.75 -1.44
N ASP A 39 0.19 -23.61 -0.94
CA ASP A 39 0.44 -23.81 0.49
C ASP A 39 1.93 -24.16 0.69
N SER A 40 2.71 -23.19 1.12
CA SER A 40 4.16 -23.33 1.21
C SER A 40 4.69 -22.80 2.53
N THR A 41 5.55 -23.58 3.18
CA THR A 41 6.37 -23.17 4.34
C THR A 41 7.82 -22.87 3.92
N ALA A 42 8.10 -22.89 2.63
CA ALA A 42 9.43 -22.62 2.08
C ALA A 42 9.43 -21.60 0.93
N PRO A 43 8.59 -20.54 0.99
CA PRO A 43 8.57 -19.54 -0.06
C PRO A 43 9.90 -18.80 -0.15
N ARG A 44 10.16 -18.22 -1.33
CA ARG A 44 11.24 -17.27 -1.56
C ARG A 44 10.64 -15.90 -1.82
N LEU A 45 11.26 -14.87 -1.24
CA LEU A 45 11.07 -13.48 -1.63
C LEU A 45 12.09 -13.15 -2.72
N VAL A 46 11.61 -12.70 -3.86
CA VAL A 46 12.44 -12.34 -5.01
C VAL A 46 12.16 -10.90 -5.40
N TRP A 47 13.19 -10.04 -5.34
CA TRP A 47 13.07 -8.63 -5.71
C TRP A 47 13.37 -8.46 -7.20
N GLU A 48 12.33 -8.64 -8.02
CA GLU A 48 12.36 -8.34 -9.46
C GLU A 48 12.12 -6.85 -9.73
N ARG A 49 11.55 -6.16 -8.73
CA ARG A 49 11.15 -4.74 -8.77
C ARG A 49 11.35 -4.10 -7.39
N GLN A 50 10.65 -2.99 -7.15
CA GLN A 50 10.70 -2.24 -5.90
C GLN A 50 10.26 -3.03 -4.66
N TYR A 51 9.39 -4.03 -4.82
CA TYR A 51 8.90 -4.91 -3.75
C TYR A 51 9.06 -6.38 -4.15
N PRO A 52 9.15 -7.28 -3.16
CA PRO A 52 9.35 -8.69 -3.45
C PRO A 52 8.11 -9.36 -4.05
N THR A 53 8.37 -10.43 -4.78
CA THR A 53 7.37 -11.35 -5.29
C THR A 53 7.61 -12.71 -4.65
N TYR A 54 6.54 -13.46 -4.36
CA TYR A 54 6.69 -14.84 -3.90
C TYR A 54 7.01 -15.78 -5.04
N TYR A 55 8.02 -16.62 -4.81
CA TYR A 55 8.31 -17.84 -5.55
C TYR A 55 8.21 -19.02 -4.59
N PHE A 56 7.65 -20.11 -5.06
CA PHE A 56 7.35 -21.31 -4.28
C PHE A 56 8.05 -22.54 -4.89
N PRO A 57 8.47 -23.52 -4.08
CA PRO A 57 8.74 -24.85 -4.64
C PRO A 57 7.59 -25.28 -5.55
N ALA A 58 7.87 -25.73 -6.75
CA ALA A 58 6.82 -26.05 -7.72
C ALA A 58 5.83 -27.11 -7.20
N ALA A 59 6.29 -27.99 -6.30
CA ALA A 59 5.45 -29.00 -5.63
C ALA A 59 4.41 -28.42 -4.67
N ASP A 60 4.60 -27.19 -4.19
CA ASP A 60 3.70 -26.50 -3.26
C ASP A 60 2.57 -25.72 -4.00
N VAL A 61 2.59 -25.78 -5.34
CA VAL A 61 1.62 -25.10 -6.21
C VAL A 61 0.76 -26.12 -6.94
N ARG A 62 -0.54 -26.03 -6.81
CA ARG A 62 -1.52 -26.81 -7.58
C ARG A 62 -1.70 -26.18 -8.95
N ALA A 63 -0.80 -26.48 -9.87
CA ALA A 63 -0.72 -25.87 -11.19
C ALA A 63 -2.03 -25.97 -12.00
N GLU A 64 -2.77 -27.07 -11.82
CA GLU A 64 -4.06 -27.32 -12.46
C GLU A 64 -5.17 -26.35 -12.05
N LEU A 65 -5.01 -25.66 -10.92
CA LEU A 65 -5.96 -24.65 -10.42
C LEU A 65 -5.55 -23.21 -10.80
N VAL A 66 -4.33 -23.02 -11.33
CA VAL A 66 -3.84 -21.71 -11.76
C VAL A 66 -4.36 -21.39 -13.17
N PRO A 67 -4.91 -20.17 -13.40
CA PRO A 67 -5.35 -19.79 -14.74
C PRO A 67 -4.22 -19.85 -15.77
N PRO A 68 -4.54 -20.13 -17.05
CA PRO A 68 -3.57 -20.07 -18.13
C PRO A 68 -2.82 -18.74 -18.16
N GLY A 69 -1.48 -18.80 -18.24
CA GLY A 69 -0.60 -17.62 -18.26
C GLY A 69 -0.31 -16.98 -16.90
N ALA A 70 -0.94 -17.45 -15.81
CA ALA A 70 -0.73 -16.91 -14.45
C ALA A 70 0.34 -17.70 -13.65
N LEU A 71 0.78 -18.86 -14.14
CA LEU A 71 1.88 -19.64 -13.58
C LEU A 71 3.13 -19.40 -14.42
N ARG A 72 4.23 -19.08 -13.77
CA ARG A 72 5.57 -19.06 -14.36
C ARG A 72 6.46 -20.03 -13.59
N VAL A 73 7.00 -21.02 -14.25
CA VAL A 73 8.13 -21.81 -13.74
C VAL A 73 9.39 -21.02 -14.06
N ALA A 74 10.28 -20.87 -13.10
CA ALA A 74 11.48 -20.08 -13.28
C ALA A 74 12.53 -20.83 -14.10
N ASP A 75 13.10 -20.14 -15.07
CA ASP A 75 14.19 -20.65 -15.94
C ASP A 75 15.57 -20.19 -15.45
N GLU A 76 15.61 -19.17 -14.57
CA GLU A 76 16.84 -18.64 -13.99
C GLU A 76 17.50 -19.67 -13.06
N PRO A 77 18.81 -19.90 -13.16
CA PRO A 77 19.51 -20.90 -12.32
C PRO A 77 19.30 -20.68 -10.81
N GLU A 78 19.25 -19.41 -10.37
CA GLU A 78 19.05 -19.02 -8.96
C GLU A 78 17.65 -19.36 -8.44
N LEU A 79 16.70 -19.57 -9.34
CA LEU A 79 15.30 -19.87 -9.04
C LEU A 79 14.90 -21.30 -9.51
N ALA A 80 15.86 -22.14 -9.83
CA ALA A 80 15.59 -23.48 -10.32
C ALA A 80 14.65 -24.28 -9.38
N GLY A 81 13.62 -24.90 -9.94
CA GLY A 81 12.61 -25.65 -9.20
C GLY A 81 11.55 -24.80 -8.50
N LEU A 82 11.58 -23.49 -8.69
CA LEU A 82 10.59 -22.57 -8.15
C LEU A 82 9.57 -22.15 -9.22
N ALA A 83 8.37 -21.85 -8.75
CA ALA A 83 7.29 -21.32 -9.57
C ALA A 83 6.71 -20.06 -8.92
N ARG A 84 6.27 -19.13 -9.74
CA ARG A 84 5.57 -17.91 -9.36
C ARG A 84 4.13 -17.99 -9.85
N VAL A 85 3.19 -17.62 -8.97
CA VAL A 85 1.79 -17.41 -9.33
C VAL A 85 1.53 -15.90 -9.38
N ALA A 86 0.86 -15.45 -10.45
CA ALA A 86 0.51 -14.05 -10.58
C ALA A 86 -0.43 -13.63 -9.43
N TRP A 87 -0.12 -12.49 -8.78
CA TRP A 87 -0.82 -12.04 -7.58
C TRP A 87 -2.32 -11.85 -7.81
N ASP A 88 -2.67 -11.18 -8.88
CA ASP A 88 -4.04 -10.83 -9.28
C ASP A 88 -4.85 -11.98 -9.88
N ALA A 89 -4.20 -13.14 -10.10
CA ALA A 89 -4.87 -14.37 -10.51
C ALA A 89 -5.49 -15.13 -9.32
N MET A 90 -5.17 -14.75 -8.10
CA MET A 90 -5.72 -15.31 -6.87
C MET A 90 -6.70 -14.34 -6.23
N ASP A 91 -7.68 -14.88 -5.52
CA ASP A 91 -8.68 -14.08 -4.82
C ASP A 91 -8.16 -13.61 -3.46
N GLU A 92 -7.39 -14.46 -2.77
CA GLU A 92 -6.89 -14.22 -1.43
C GLU A 92 -5.46 -14.74 -1.27
N TRP A 93 -4.67 -13.99 -0.50
CA TRP A 93 -3.33 -14.35 -0.07
C TRP A 93 -3.20 -14.22 1.44
N PHE A 94 -2.47 -15.14 2.06
CA PHE A 94 -2.20 -15.14 3.49
C PHE A 94 -0.71 -15.34 3.76
N GLU A 95 -0.18 -14.59 4.74
CA GLU A 95 1.05 -14.89 5.47
C GLU A 95 0.65 -15.39 6.85
N GLU A 96 1.01 -16.63 7.21
CA GLU A 96 0.40 -17.34 8.33
C GLU A 96 -1.14 -17.30 8.22
N ASP A 97 -1.85 -16.82 9.23
CA ASP A 97 -3.32 -16.69 9.22
C ASP A 97 -3.79 -15.23 8.95
N GLU A 98 -2.88 -14.35 8.54
CA GLU A 98 -3.17 -12.95 8.26
C GLU A 98 -3.30 -12.69 6.76
N PRO A 99 -4.36 -12.01 6.30
CA PRO A 99 -4.51 -11.65 4.92
C PRO A 99 -3.45 -10.64 4.47
N VAL A 100 -2.94 -10.83 3.26
CA VAL A 100 -1.99 -9.93 2.61
C VAL A 100 -2.60 -9.33 1.36
N TYR A 101 -2.41 -8.03 1.19
CA TYR A 101 -3.02 -7.28 0.10
C TYR A 101 -1.97 -6.74 -0.86
N VAL A 102 -2.33 -6.67 -2.15
CA VAL A 102 -1.59 -6.01 -3.25
C VAL A 102 -0.32 -6.75 -3.68
N HIS A 103 0.57 -7.13 -2.77
CA HIS A 103 1.82 -7.85 -3.04
C HIS A 103 2.40 -8.42 -1.74
N ALA A 104 3.43 -9.26 -1.86
CA ALA A 104 4.21 -9.76 -0.73
C ALA A 104 4.74 -8.60 0.12
N ARG A 105 4.68 -8.74 1.45
CA ARG A 105 5.25 -7.74 2.36
C ARG A 105 6.77 -7.80 2.31
N ASP A 106 7.40 -6.65 2.10
CA ASP A 106 8.85 -6.51 2.17
C ASP A 106 9.29 -6.44 3.65
N PRO A 107 10.10 -7.37 4.15
CA PRO A 107 10.56 -7.35 5.54
C PRO A 107 11.46 -6.16 5.88
N TYR A 108 11.96 -5.44 4.87
CA TYR A 108 12.83 -4.27 5.04
C TYR A 108 12.09 -2.95 4.91
N THR A 109 10.82 -2.97 4.53
CA THR A 109 9.97 -1.77 4.53
C THR A 109 9.50 -1.49 5.95
N ARG A 110 9.95 -0.35 6.49
CA ARG A 110 9.56 0.15 7.81
C ARG A 110 8.57 1.30 7.67
N VAL A 111 7.55 1.30 8.52
CA VAL A 111 6.62 2.40 8.69
C VAL A 111 6.75 2.92 10.11
N ASP A 112 7.22 4.17 10.25
CA ASP A 112 7.25 4.88 11.52
C ASP A 112 6.18 5.97 11.54
N ILE A 113 5.36 6.02 12.60
CA ILE A 113 4.33 7.04 12.78
C ILE A 113 4.58 7.74 14.10
N LEU A 114 4.92 9.02 14.01
CA LEU A 114 5.32 9.82 15.15
C LEU A 114 4.38 11.03 15.31
N ALA A 115 3.95 11.28 16.54
CA ALA A 115 3.30 12.54 16.86
C ALA A 115 4.28 13.70 16.67
N SER A 116 3.80 14.84 16.20
CA SER A 116 4.64 15.99 15.90
C SER A 116 3.94 17.27 16.31
N SER A 117 4.75 18.26 16.71
CA SER A 117 4.32 19.64 16.97
C SER A 117 4.53 20.57 15.77
N ARG A 118 4.92 20.05 14.61
CA ARG A 118 5.08 20.88 13.41
C ARG A 118 3.76 21.54 13.03
N HIS A 119 3.85 22.82 12.69
CA HIS A 119 2.71 23.54 12.15
C HIS A 119 2.55 23.19 10.67
N VAL A 120 1.41 22.63 10.32
CA VAL A 120 1.09 22.21 8.96
C VAL A 120 -0.11 23.00 8.48
N VAL A 121 0.06 23.72 7.38
CA VAL A 121 -1.00 24.41 6.65
C VAL A 121 -1.17 23.79 5.29
N VAL A 122 -2.41 23.52 4.89
CA VAL A 122 -2.74 22.97 3.57
C VAL A 122 -3.66 23.93 2.84
N GLU A 123 -3.25 24.31 1.63
CA GLU A 123 -4.02 25.19 0.76
C GLU A 123 -4.32 24.51 -0.57
N VAL A 124 -5.52 24.73 -1.08
CA VAL A 124 -5.99 24.25 -2.39
C VAL A 124 -6.64 25.43 -3.11
N GLY A 125 -6.15 25.77 -4.30
CA GLY A 125 -6.66 26.92 -5.05
C GLY A 125 -6.58 28.25 -4.27
N GLY A 126 -5.56 28.43 -3.40
CA GLY A 126 -5.41 29.62 -2.56
C GLY A 126 -6.30 29.64 -1.31
N THR A 127 -7.15 28.64 -1.12
CA THR A 127 -8.01 28.53 0.07
C THR A 127 -7.40 27.58 1.07
N ARG A 128 -7.30 28.01 2.35
CA ARG A 128 -6.86 27.14 3.44
C ARG A 128 -7.91 26.08 3.74
N VAL A 129 -7.53 24.81 3.53
CA VAL A 129 -8.39 23.64 3.72
C VAL A 129 -8.08 22.85 4.99
N ALA A 130 -6.88 23.01 5.53
CA ALA A 130 -6.51 22.44 6.83
C ALA A 130 -5.39 23.23 7.50
N GLU A 131 -5.39 23.20 8.85
CA GLU A 131 -4.31 23.77 9.66
C GLU A 131 -4.21 23.00 10.97
N SER A 132 -3.02 22.46 11.28
CA SER A 132 -2.78 21.65 12.48
C SER A 132 -1.41 21.91 13.08
N ARG A 133 -1.34 21.91 14.42
CA ARG A 133 -0.09 21.93 15.21
C ARG A 133 0.14 20.60 15.94
N ARG A 134 -0.60 19.56 15.56
CA ARG A 134 -0.52 18.20 16.12
C ARG A 134 -0.71 17.12 15.07
N PRO A 135 0.03 17.20 13.97
CA PRO A 135 -0.01 16.14 12.97
C PRO A 135 0.63 14.85 13.50
N SER A 136 0.23 13.71 12.95
CA SER A 136 1.04 12.51 12.96
C SER A 136 1.85 12.45 11.67
N VAL A 137 3.15 12.31 11.78
CA VAL A 137 4.04 12.19 10.61
C VAL A 137 4.36 10.73 10.38
N LEU A 138 4.07 10.26 9.18
CA LEU A 138 4.39 8.91 8.74
C LEU A 138 5.64 8.95 7.85
N PHE A 139 6.65 8.18 8.27
CA PHE A 139 7.86 7.91 7.53
C PHE A 139 7.82 6.47 7.03
N GLU A 140 7.94 6.27 5.74
CA GLU A 140 7.95 4.95 5.11
C GLU A 140 9.22 4.80 4.29
N THR A 141 9.88 3.66 4.40
CA THR A 141 11.14 3.39 3.68
C THR A 141 10.99 3.69 2.19
N GLY A 142 11.87 4.56 1.68
CA GLY A 142 11.90 4.94 0.26
C GLY A 142 10.81 5.93 -0.19
N LEU A 143 9.96 6.44 0.72
CA LEU A 143 8.90 7.38 0.39
C LEU A 143 9.05 8.71 1.15
N PRO A 144 8.58 9.83 0.59
CA PRO A 144 8.52 11.10 1.31
C PRO A 144 7.61 11.02 2.53
N ALA A 145 7.94 11.78 3.58
CA ALA A 145 7.11 11.91 4.76
C ALA A 145 5.68 12.36 4.42
N ARG A 146 4.70 11.80 5.13
CA ARG A 146 3.28 12.15 4.98
C ARG A 146 2.72 12.67 6.29
N PHE A 147 2.02 13.79 6.21
CA PHE A 147 1.37 14.43 7.36
C PHE A 147 -0.09 14.00 7.42
N TYR A 148 -0.46 13.40 8.53
CA TYR A 148 -1.83 13.00 8.84
C TYR A 148 -2.39 13.94 9.89
N LEU A 149 -3.49 14.59 9.59
CA LEU A 149 -4.09 15.65 10.40
C LEU A 149 -5.37 15.17 11.08
N PRO A 150 -5.62 15.56 12.32
CA PRO A 150 -6.92 15.36 12.96
C PRO A 150 -8.05 15.97 12.12
N ARG A 151 -9.18 15.28 12.01
CA ARG A 151 -10.31 15.75 11.17
C ARG A 151 -10.89 17.10 11.58
N HIS A 152 -10.80 17.45 12.88
CA HIS A 152 -11.28 18.74 13.38
C HIS A 152 -10.34 19.92 13.02
N ASP A 153 -9.12 19.63 12.55
CA ASP A 153 -8.17 20.61 12.02
C ASP A 153 -8.34 20.77 10.49
N VAL A 154 -9.37 20.15 9.90
CA VAL A 154 -9.64 20.14 8.46
C VAL A 154 -11.03 20.72 8.19
N ARG A 155 -11.14 21.55 7.17
CA ARG A 155 -12.40 22.09 6.63
C ARG A 155 -13.21 20.99 5.96
N MET A 156 -13.82 20.13 6.81
CA MET A 156 -14.61 18.98 6.33
C MET A 156 -15.83 19.41 5.49
N ASP A 157 -16.29 20.65 5.66
CA ASP A 157 -17.33 21.27 4.86
C ASP A 157 -16.97 21.43 3.37
N LEU A 158 -15.66 21.52 3.05
CA LEU A 158 -15.13 21.57 1.70
C LEU A 158 -14.89 20.18 1.08
N LEU A 159 -15.06 19.12 1.85
CA LEU A 159 -14.79 17.75 1.41
C LEU A 159 -16.08 17.05 0.97
N ARG A 160 -16.00 16.33 -0.15
CA ARG A 160 -17.08 15.47 -0.67
C ARG A 160 -16.57 14.02 -0.74
N PRO A 161 -17.31 13.04 -0.18
CA PRO A 161 -16.91 11.64 -0.24
C PRO A 161 -16.68 11.17 -1.68
N SER A 162 -15.59 10.45 -1.88
CA SER A 162 -15.30 9.75 -3.13
C SER A 162 -15.68 8.27 -3.03
N ARG A 163 -15.88 7.62 -4.19
CA ARG A 163 -16.03 6.16 -4.29
C ARG A 163 -14.72 5.43 -4.42
N THR A 164 -13.61 6.17 -4.57
CA THR A 164 -12.28 5.61 -4.71
C THR A 164 -11.83 4.95 -3.42
N THR A 165 -11.27 3.77 -3.56
CA THR A 165 -10.56 3.06 -2.50
C THR A 165 -9.24 2.53 -3.05
N THR A 166 -8.20 2.51 -2.24
CA THR A 166 -6.93 1.86 -2.56
C THR A 166 -6.50 0.96 -1.40
N MET A 167 -5.61 0.03 -1.68
CA MET A 167 -5.08 -0.88 -0.67
C MET A 167 -3.57 -0.74 -0.57
N CYS A 168 -3.06 -0.85 0.65
CA CYS A 168 -1.64 -0.86 0.97
C CYS A 168 -1.36 -2.08 1.87
N PRO A 169 -0.30 -2.87 1.60
CA PRO A 169 0.01 -4.06 2.39
C PRO A 169 0.44 -3.74 3.83
N TYR A 170 0.83 -2.49 4.11
CA TYR A 170 1.28 -2.03 5.44
C TYR A 170 0.24 -1.18 6.18
N LYS A 171 -0.67 -0.50 5.45
CA LYS A 171 -1.64 0.44 6.03
C LYS A 171 -3.08 -0.02 5.93
N GLY A 172 -3.39 -0.97 5.05
CA GLY A 172 -4.74 -1.46 4.80
C GLY A 172 -5.48 -0.65 3.73
N THR A 173 -6.79 -0.48 3.88
CA THR A 173 -7.65 0.18 2.89
C THR A 173 -7.79 1.67 3.18
N ALA A 174 -7.45 2.50 2.20
CA ALA A 174 -7.70 3.94 2.20
C ALA A 174 -9.04 4.27 1.52
N THR A 175 -9.73 5.26 2.07
CA THR A 175 -10.90 5.92 1.46
C THR A 175 -10.55 7.37 1.16
N TYR A 176 -11.27 7.98 0.20
CA TYR A 176 -10.90 9.27 -0.36
C TYR A 176 -12.01 10.30 -0.27
N TRP A 177 -11.61 11.57 -0.39
CA TRP A 177 -12.49 12.71 -0.60
C TRP A 177 -11.96 13.60 -1.72
N HIS A 178 -12.88 14.20 -2.44
CA HIS A 178 -12.64 15.36 -3.27
C HIS A 178 -12.61 16.60 -2.40
N VAL A 179 -11.81 17.60 -2.77
CA VAL A 179 -11.88 18.96 -2.19
C VAL A 179 -12.62 19.85 -3.17
N VAL A 180 -13.59 20.64 -2.69
CA VAL A 180 -14.34 21.58 -3.52
C VAL A 180 -14.08 22.99 -3.01
N VAL A 181 -13.43 23.79 -3.85
CA VAL A 181 -13.07 25.20 -3.58
C VAL A 181 -13.54 26.05 -4.77
N ASP A 182 -14.28 27.10 -4.50
CA ASP A 182 -14.77 28.04 -5.50
C ASP A 182 -15.47 27.36 -6.71
N GLY A 183 -16.21 26.28 -6.43
CA GLY A 183 -16.88 25.48 -7.46
C GLY A 183 -15.99 24.52 -8.24
N VAL A 184 -14.66 24.54 -8.01
CA VAL A 184 -13.71 23.61 -8.63
C VAL A 184 -13.57 22.35 -7.77
N VAL A 185 -13.69 21.19 -8.42
CA VAL A 185 -13.55 19.88 -7.78
C VAL A 185 -12.12 19.36 -7.98
N HIS A 186 -11.40 19.17 -6.87
CA HIS A 186 -10.09 18.52 -6.84
C HIS A 186 -10.31 17.06 -6.45
N GLU A 187 -10.35 16.17 -7.44
CA GLU A 187 -10.71 14.78 -7.26
C GLU A 187 -9.67 14.01 -6.44
N ASP A 188 -10.16 13.17 -5.46
CA ASP A 188 -9.35 12.23 -4.66
C ASP A 188 -8.10 12.88 -4.04
N LEU A 189 -8.19 14.13 -3.63
CA LEU A 189 -7.07 14.89 -3.10
C LEU A 189 -6.73 14.51 -1.65
N VAL A 190 -7.71 13.99 -0.92
CA VAL A 190 -7.60 13.65 0.52
C VAL A 190 -7.86 12.17 0.70
N TRP A 191 -7.08 11.53 1.58
CA TRP A 191 -7.31 10.14 1.95
C TRP A 191 -7.24 9.91 3.47
N CYS A 192 -7.79 8.79 3.90
CA CYS A 192 -7.80 8.34 5.28
C CYS A 192 -7.82 6.81 5.35
N TYR A 193 -7.15 6.27 6.33
CA TYR A 193 -7.29 4.88 6.76
C TYR A 193 -8.22 4.86 7.97
N ARG A 194 -9.47 4.37 7.80
CA ARG A 194 -10.45 4.31 8.91
C ARG A 194 -10.11 3.22 9.91
N SER A 195 -9.69 2.07 9.39
CA SER A 195 -9.28 0.89 10.14
C SER A 195 -7.96 0.38 9.55
N PRO A 196 -6.83 1.05 9.85
CA PRO A 196 -5.54 0.64 9.34
C PRO A 196 -5.08 -0.67 9.98
N LEU A 197 -4.09 -1.32 9.35
CA LEU A 197 -3.42 -2.48 9.91
C LEU A 197 -2.71 -2.12 11.23
N PRO A 198 -2.41 -3.10 12.12
CA PRO A 198 -1.89 -2.85 13.47
C PRO A 198 -0.69 -1.92 13.52
N GLU A 199 0.28 -2.08 12.62
CA GLU A 199 1.48 -1.24 12.54
C GLU A 199 1.20 0.23 12.18
N SER A 200 0.02 0.50 11.61
CA SER A 200 -0.38 1.86 11.20
C SER A 200 -1.55 2.44 12.03
N GLN A 201 -1.86 1.88 13.18
CA GLN A 201 -3.00 2.30 14.02
C GLN A 201 -2.95 3.78 14.41
N LYS A 202 -1.77 4.36 14.54
CA LYS A 202 -1.61 5.78 14.93
C LYS A 202 -2.16 6.78 13.91
N ILE A 203 -2.47 6.35 12.66
CA ILE A 203 -3.13 7.19 11.67
C ILE A 203 -4.63 6.88 11.51
N ALA A 204 -5.20 6.05 12.36
CA ALA A 204 -6.61 5.69 12.29
C ALA A 204 -7.51 6.94 12.32
N GLY A 205 -8.32 7.12 11.28
CA GLY A 205 -9.25 8.24 11.18
C GLY A 205 -8.62 9.60 10.87
N LEU A 206 -7.29 9.73 10.88
CA LEU A 206 -6.62 10.95 10.46
C LEU A 206 -6.65 11.08 8.94
N VAL A 207 -6.55 12.30 8.43
CA VAL A 207 -6.60 12.59 6.99
C VAL A 207 -5.27 13.14 6.49
N ALA A 208 -4.92 12.79 5.26
CA ALA A 208 -3.72 13.29 4.59
C ALA A 208 -4.08 13.86 3.21
N PHE A 209 -3.22 14.74 2.70
CA PHE A 209 -3.36 15.43 1.42
C PHE A 209 -2.21 15.09 0.49
N TYR A 210 -2.46 15.00 -0.81
CA TYR A 210 -1.41 14.85 -1.82
C TYR A 210 -0.61 16.14 -1.98
N PRO A 211 0.69 16.18 -1.62
CA PRO A 211 1.50 17.40 -1.64
C PRO A 211 1.85 17.89 -3.05
N ASP A 212 1.77 17.03 -4.03
CA ASP A 212 1.96 17.34 -5.46
C ASP A 212 0.71 18.02 -6.09
N ARG A 213 -0.41 18.03 -5.38
CA ARG A 213 -1.70 18.58 -5.85
C ARG A 213 -2.32 19.60 -4.89
N ALA A 214 -1.68 19.82 -3.74
CA ALA A 214 -2.03 20.83 -2.75
C ALA A 214 -0.76 21.50 -2.26
N THR A 215 -0.83 22.77 -1.91
CA THR A 215 0.28 23.47 -1.27
C THR A 215 0.33 23.08 0.21
N LEU A 216 1.36 22.33 0.62
CA LEU A 216 1.63 22.04 2.02
C LEU A 216 2.78 22.90 2.51
N THR A 217 2.49 23.78 3.46
CA THR A 217 3.51 24.53 4.21
C THR A 217 3.72 23.84 5.56
N VAL A 218 4.97 23.49 5.85
CA VAL A 218 5.34 22.84 7.10
C VAL A 218 6.42 23.68 7.76
N SER A 219 6.17 24.17 8.99
CA SER A 219 7.15 24.90 9.78
C SER A 219 7.35 24.25 11.15
N THR A 220 8.50 24.54 11.75
CA THR A 220 8.85 24.16 13.13
C THR A 220 8.81 25.34 14.08
N GLU A 221 8.44 26.51 13.56
CA GLU A 221 8.33 27.74 14.36
C GLU A 221 6.97 27.83 15.03
N ASP A 222 6.96 28.31 16.28
CA ASP A 222 5.77 28.54 17.10
C ASP A 222 4.91 29.72 16.62
#